data_6b863a46f4cdd570ddc9ce34a3056705
#
_entry.id   6b863a46f4cdd570ddc9ce34a3056705
#
_cell.length_a   1.000
_cell.length_b   1.000
_cell.length_c   1.000
_cell.angle_alpha   90.00
_cell.angle_beta   90.00
_cell.angle_gamma   90.00
#
_symmetry.space_group_name_H-M   'P 1'
#
loop_
_entity.id
_entity.type
_entity.pdbx_description
1 polymer ?
#
loop_
_entity_poly.entity_id
_entity_poly.type
_entity_poly.pdbx_seq_one_letter_code
_entity_poly.pdbx_strand_id
1 'polypeptide(L)'
;MAKNILRRNSVDTLRWHTELMQGVGKENYMEYLWFDGVFDGGYYLRVAPFNSHAPGSHGVKGSGIPSFGFDLGLPDGSVIDHVEIYKPEEFKTAEFGGYWGDNALLIGKVNDKGEILEYQIKFDLNNVQVDLTATCVAKTGIQFVENDNGYSYYHPQKQVAMGWWPMAPRSEVKGTISFNGKTINVQGPAYLDKQVSNKDETFGGTGQAWWTWGHFFCGPYTATFTDSAATAKYKYRHFSPFILWKGSEIVLATLDHTTIVEQYSIDKVTNKFYPSVLSQKAKDGSVEVYTQITNGVVTEVKETSLEYVKYVRQVADINLEVFRFGGFYDEIQGKMIIEYGAGMHYMPWDKIDCK
;
A
#
# COMPACT_ATOMS: atom_id res chain seq x y z
N MET A 1 -16.31 -21.40 -10.34
CA MET A 1 -15.17 -20.75 -9.66
C MET A 1 -14.18 -20.35 -10.75
N ALA A 2 -13.98 -19.06 -10.99
CA ALA A 2 -12.94 -18.62 -11.91
C ALA A 2 -11.59 -18.97 -11.25
N LYS A 3 -10.76 -19.75 -11.94
CA LYS A 3 -9.39 -19.98 -11.53
C LYS A 3 -8.69 -18.64 -11.57
N ASN A 4 -8.25 -18.14 -10.41
CA ASN A 4 -7.36 -16.99 -10.35
C ASN A 4 -6.09 -17.35 -11.09
N ILE A 5 -5.84 -16.67 -12.20
CA ILE A 5 -4.68 -16.95 -13.05
C ILE A 5 -3.53 -16.13 -12.50
N LEU A 6 -2.57 -16.81 -11.86
CA LEU A 6 -1.25 -16.24 -11.59
C LEU A 6 -0.58 -16.01 -12.95
N ARG A 7 -0.51 -14.75 -13.38
CA ARG A 7 0.28 -14.39 -14.55
C ARG A 7 1.60 -13.79 -14.08
N ARG A 8 2.71 -14.39 -14.49
CA ARG A 8 3.97 -13.68 -14.55
C ARG A 8 3.78 -12.59 -15.59
N ASN A 9 3.72 -11.36 -15.14
CA ASN A 9 3.63 -10.25 -16.07
C ASN A 9 4.92 -10.16 -16.87
N SER A 10 4.77 -10.20 -18.19
CA SER A 10 5.82 -9.66 -19.03
C SER A 10 5.95 -8.16 -18.77
N VAL A 11 7.14 -7.63 -18.92
CA VAL A 11 7.43 -6.18 -18.82
C VAL A 11 6.43 -5.35 -19.62
N ASP A 12 5.96 -5.86 -20.76
CA ASP A 12 5.00 -5.20 -21.65
C ASP A 12 3.60 -5.01 -21.04
N THR A 13 3.12 -5.94 -20.22
CA THR A 13 1.82 -5.81 -19.56
C THR A 13 1.88 -4.82 -18.40
N LEU A 14 3.02 -4.75 -17.68
CA LEU A 14 3.27 -3.77 -16.64
C LEU A 14 3.36 -2.35 -17.21
N ARG A 15 3.95 -2.16 -18.38
CA ARG A 15 4.11 -0.86 -19.02
C ARG A 15 2.80 -0.10 -19.13
N TRP A 16 1.75 -0.74 -19.62
CA TRP A 16 0.48 -0.07 -19.85
C TRP A 16 -0.16 0.50 -18.58
N HIS A 17 0.02 -0.17 -17.42
CA HIS A 17 -0.57 0.25 -16.16
C HIS A 17 0.37 1.08 -15.28
N THR A 18 1.68 1.02 -15.51
CA THR A 18 2.69 1.62 -14.65
C THR A 18 3.36 2.84 -15.27
N GLU A 19 3.54 2.86 -16.60
CA GLU A 19 4.28 3.92 -17.27
C GLU A 19 3.55 5.26 -17.30
N LEU A 20 2.22 5.25 -17.41
CA LEU A 20 1.46 6.47 -17.61
C LEU A 20 0.36 6.60 -16.56
N MET A 21 0.40 7.70 -15.83
CA MET A 21 -0.73 8.10 -15.01
C MET A 21 -1.78 8.77 -15.90
N GLN A 22 -2.98 8.18 -15.98
CA GLN A 22 -4.00 8.52 -16.98
C GLN A 22 -5.27 9.14 -16.39
N GLY A 23 -5.30 9.34 -15.07
CA GLY A 23 -6.55 9.65 -14.35
C GLY A 23 -6.96 11.11 -14.36
N VAL A 24 -6.09 12.04 -14.77
CA VAL A 24 -6.39 13.48 -14.71
C VAL A 24 -7.65 13.83 -15.52
N GLY A 25 -8.58 14.55 -14.90
CA GLY A 25 -9.85 14.95 -15.51
C GLY A 25 -10.88 13.84 -15.68
N LYS A 26 -10.59 12.60 -15.30
CA LYS A 26 -11.56 11.51 -15.38
C LYS A 26 -12.46 11.49 -14.16
N GLU A 27 -13.76 11.54 -14.41
CA GLU A 27 -14.76 11.32 -13.35
C GLU A 27 -14.74 9.87 -12.87
N ASN A 28 -14.96 9.70 -11.56
CA ASN A 28 -15.09 8.39 -10.93
C ASN A 28 -13.87 7.46 -11.19
N TYR A 29 -12.70 8.06 -11.29
CA TYR A 29 -11.45 7.37 -11.49
C TYR A 29 -10.48 7.79 -10.40
N MET A 30 -9.84 6.83 -9.76
CA MET A 30 -8.79 7.04 -8.77
C MET A 30 -7.52 6.39 -9.27
N GLU A 31 -6.43 7.13 -9.24
CA GLU A 31 -5.11 6.62 -9.59
C GLU A 31 -4.06 7.32 -8.74
N TYR A 32 -3.25 6.54 -8.07
CA TYR A 32 -2.18 7.04 -7.22
C TYR A 32 -1.01 6.09 -7.13
N LEU A 33 0.13 6.65 -6.74
CA LEU A 33 1.27 5.92 -6.26
C LEU A 33 1.29 5.98 -4.73
N TRP A 34 1.81 4.94 -4.14
CA TRP A 34 2.04 4.86 -2.71
C TRP A 34 3.50 4.53 -2.47
N PHE A 35 4.20 5.42 -1.83
CA PHE A 35 5.56 5.21 -1.37
C PHE A 35 5.59 5.36 0.14
N ASP A 36 6.24 4.44 0.83
CA ASP A 36 6.54 4.62 2.23
C ASP A 36 7.84 3.91 2.62
N GLY A 37 8.46 4.40 3.70
CA GLY A 37 9.71 3.85 4.20
C GLY A 37 9.88 4.11 5.69
N VAL A 38 10.59 3.19 6.35
CA VAL A 38 11.05 3.32 7.73
C VAL A 38 12.55 3.49 7.72
N PHE A 39 13.02 4.60 8.25
CA PHE A 39 14.41 5.00 8.16
C PHE A 39 15.14 4.91 9.50
N ASP A 40 16.46 4.86 9.44
CA ASP A 40 17.32 4.91 10.61
C ASP A 40 16.96 6.10 11.50
N GLY A 41 17.09 5.89 12.82
CA GLY A 41 16.73 6.90 13.81
C GLY A 41 15.23 7.01 14.11
N GLY A 42 14.39 6.10 13.55
CA GLY A 42 12.96 6.02 13.86
C GLY A 42 12.08 6.99 13.08
N TYR A 43 12.58 7.48 11.96
CA TYR A 43 11.77 8.29 11.03
C TYR A 43 10.95 7.41 10.11
N TYR A 44 9.76 7.87 9.78
CA TYR A 44 8.85 7.27 8.81
C TYR A 44 8.42 8.32 7.80
N LEU A 45 8.39 7.96 6.52
CA LEU A 45 7.83 8.81 5.48
C LEU A 45 6.86 8.02 4.63
N ARG A 46 5.64 8.52 4.51
CA ARG A 46 4.68 8.12 3.48
C ARG A 46 4.53 9.24 2.47
N VAL A 47 4.45 8.89 1.20
CA VAL A 47 4.13 9.81 0.11
C VAL A 47 3.05 9.17 -0.75
N ALA A 48 1.94 9.85 -0.95
CA ALA A 48 0.82 9.38 -1.74
C ALA A 48 0.39 10.45 -2.77
N PRO A 49 1.06 10.49 -3.91
CA PRO A 49 0.69 11.36 -5.01
C PRO A 49 -0.46 10.77 -5.82
N PHE A 50 -1.53 11.52 -5.95
CA PHE A 50 -2.68 11.21 -6.80
C PHE A 50 -2.61 12.04 -8.08
N ASN A 51 -2.90 11.42 -9.21
CA ASN A 51 -3.25 12.17 -10.42
C ASN A 51 -4.77 12.28 -10.59
N SER A 52 -5.52 11.47 -9.86
CA SER A 52 -6.98 11.54 -9.83
C SER A 52 -7.51 10.98 -8.51
N HIS A 53 -8.27 11.79 -7.78
CA HIS A 53 -9.00 11.36 -6.60
C HIS A 53 -10.38 10.84 -6.96
N ALA A 54 -10.85 9.82 -6.23
CA ALA A 54 -12.29 9.55 -6.12
C ALA A 54 -12.94 10.64 -5.24
N PRO A 55 -14.21 11.02 -5.50
CA PRO A 55 -14.90 12.03 -4.71
C PRO A 55 -14.87 11.71 -3.21
N GLY A 56 -14.47 12.67 -2.39
CA GLY A 56 -14.38 12.53 -0.94
C GLY A 56 -13.19 11.73 -0.42
N SER A 57 -12.33 11.23 -1.29
CA SER A 57 -11.07 10.58 -0.89
C SER A 57 -10.10 11.62 -0.35
N HIS A 58 -9.44 11.32 0.79
CA HIS A 58 -8.44 12.18 1.43
C HIS A 58 -8.87 13.65 1.62
N GLY A 59 -10.17 13.89 1.82
CA GLY A 59 -10.72 15.24 2.00
C GLY A 59 -10.82 16.08 0.73
N VAL A 60 -10.40 15.56 -0.42
CA VAL A 60 -10.49 16.27 -1.71
C VAL A 60 -11.91 16.23 -2.24
N LYS A 61 -12.48 17.39 -2.52
CA LYS A 61 -13.81 17.52 -3.13
C LYS A 61 -13.68 17.50 -4.66
N GLY A 62 -14.30 16.54 -5.29
CA GLY A 62 -14.28 16.36 -6.74
C GLY A 62 -13.52 15.11 -7.18
N SER A 63 -13.54 14.83 -8.48
CA SER A 63 -12.79 13.74 -9.12
C SER A 63 -11.89 14.26 -10.24
N GLY A 64 -10.90 13.48 -10.63
CA GLY A 64 -9.94 13.90 -11.65
C GLY A 64 -8.95 14.97 -11.23
N ILE A 65 -8.86 15.27 -9.92
CA ILE A 65 -8.04 16.35 -9.37
C ILE A 65 -6.71 15.77 -8.88
N PRO A 66 -5.56 16.26 -9.36
CA PRO A 66 -4.26 15.86 -8.86
C PRO A 66 -3.99 16.39 -7.45
N SER A 67 -3.30 15.61 -6.65
CA SER A 67 -2.78 16.06 -5.36
C SER A 67 -1.51 15.32 -4.99
N PHE A 68 -0.75 15.89 -4.06
CA PHE A 68 0.44 15.26 -3.50
C PHE A 68 0.35 15.31 -1.97
N GLY A 69 0.24 14.14 -1.36
CA GLY A 69 0.14 14.01 0.09
C GLY A 69 1.38 13.36 0.70
N PHE A 70 1.75 13.79 1.91
CA PHE A 70 2.78 13.11 2.68
C PHE A 70 2.46 13.09 4.18
N ASP A 71 3.02 12.10 4.87
CA ASP A 71 3.13 12.04 6.34
C ASP A 71 4.58 11.78 6.70
N LEU A 72 5.17 12.65 7.51
CA LEU A 72 6.48 12.47 8.10
C LEU A 72 6.33 12.16 9.58
N GLY A 73 6.53 10.90 9.96
CA GLY A 73 6.58 10.46 11.36
C GLY A 73 7.95 10.72 11.96
N LEU A 74 7.96 11.29 13.15
CA LEU A 74 9.16 11.61 13.91
C LEU A 74 9.43 10.59 15.01
N PRO A 75 10.66 10.47 15.50
CA PRO A 75 11.03 9.48 16.53
C PRO A 75 10.29 9.63 17.87
N ASP A 76 9.73 10.80 18.14
CA ASP A 76 8.92 11.06 19.34
C ASP A 76 7.43 10.65 19.17
N GLY A 77 7.07 10.11 18.00
CA GLY A 77 5.72 9.70 17.67
C GLY A 77 4.83 10.81 17.09
N SER A 78 5.35 12.03 16.99
CA SER A 78 4.62 13.11 16.30
C SER A 78 4.64 12.91 14.78
N VAL A 79 3.65 13.47 14.09
CA VAL A 79 3.51 13.40 12.64
C VAL A 79 3.35 14.79 12.06
N ILE A 80 4.08 15.08 10.98
CA ILE A 80 3.88 16.25 10.14
C ILE A 80 3.22 15.75 8.86
N ASP A 81 1.99 16.19 8.60
CA ASP A 81 1.23 15.77 7.42
C ASP A 81 0.79 16.97 6.58
N HIS A 82 0.62 16.74 5.30
CA HIS A 82 0.10 17.75 4.38
C HIS A 82 -0.45 17.09 3.11
N VAL A 83 -1.44 17.74 2.51
CA VAL A 83 -1.94 17.42 1.17
C VAL A 83 -2.04 18.71 0.37
N GLU A 84 -1.24 18.81 -0.69
CA GLU A 84 -1.31 19.88 -1.68
C GLU A 84 -2.22 19.45 -2.85
N ILE A 85 -3.09 20.36 -3.28
CA ILE A 85 -4.04 20.14 -4.37
C ILE A 85 -3.60 20.96 -5.58
N TYR A 86 -3.51 20.33 -6.73
CA TYR A 86 -3.08 20.95 -7.99
C TYR A 86 -4.23 21.02 -8.99
N LYS A 87 -4.14 21.97 -9.90
CA LYS A 87 -5.03 21.99 -11.06
C LYS A 87 -4.61 20.90 -12.05
N PRO A 88 -5.54 20.37 -12.87
CA PRO A 88 -5.22 19.36 -13.86
C PRO A 88 -4.05 19.70 -14.79
N GLU A 89 -3.92 20.98 -15.19
CA GLU A 89 -2.86 21.47 -16.06
C GLU A 89 -1.48 21.58 -15.39
N GLU A 90 -1.43 21.53 -14.07
CA GLU A 90 -0.19 21.56 -13.28
C GLU A 90 0.41 20.15 -13.10
N PHE A 91 -0.34 19.10 -13.43
CA PHE A 91 0.17 17.74 -13.43
C PHE A 91 0.77 17.37 -14.79
N LYS A 92 1.96 16.78 -14.76
CA LYS A 92 2.63 16.23 -15.95
C LYS A 92 3.02 14.79 -15.68
N THR A 93 2.55 13.86 -16.53
CA THR A 93 2.97 12.46 -16.43
C THR A 93 4.45 12.33 -16.80
N ALA A 94 5.13 11.43 -16.10
CA ALA A 94 6.49 11.01 -16.38
C ALA A 94 6.57 9.48 -16.38
N GLU A 95 7.72 8.96 -16.76
CA GLU A 95 7.96 7.52 -16.72
C GLU A 95 7.82 7.00 -15.30
N PHE A 96 6.91 6.05 -15.09
CA PHE A 96 6.56 5.45 -13.80
C PHE A 96 6.21 6.45 -12.69
N GLY A 97 5.55 7.56 -13.05
CA GLY A 97 5.17 8.57 -12.08
C GLY A 97 4.74 9.89 -12.70
N GLY A 98 5.11 11.00 -12.06
CA GLY A 98 4.74 12.32 -12.52
C GLY A 98 5.38 13.47 -11.77
N TYR A 99 5.04 14.67 -12.22
CA TYR A 99 5.33 15.96 -11.63
C TYR A 99 4.01 16.60 -11.20
N TRP A 100 3.95 17.08 -9.98
CA TRP A 100 2.83 17.84 -9.40
C TRP A 100 3.29 19.27 -9.17
N GLY A 101 2.87 20.18 -10.05
CA GLY A 101 3.42 21.54 -10.09
C GLY A 101 4.92 21.53 -10.39
N ASP A 102 5.60 22.54 -9.86
CA ASP A 102 7.06 22.70 -9.95
C ASP A 102 7.78 22.24 -8.66
N ASN A 103 7.02 21.82 -7.64
CA ASN A 103 7.51 21.61 -6.28
C ASN A 103 7.37 20.16 -5.77
N ALA A 104 6.84 19.22 -6.57
CA ALA A 104 6.76 17.83 -6.17
C ALA A 104 6.92 16.87 -7.36
N LEU A 105 7.66 15.79 -7.16
CA LEU A 105 7.79 14.71 -8.14
C LEU A 105 7.98 13.34 -7.45
N LEU A 106 7.48 12.32 -8.12
CA LEU A 106 7.84 10.92 -7.90
C LEU A 106 7.96 10.28 -9.28
N ILE A 107 9.16 9.90 -9.67
CA ILE A 107 9.45 9.38 -11.00
C ILE A 107 10.37 8.16 -10.93
N GLY A 108 10.13 7.19 -11.80
CA GLY A 108 10.99 6.02 -11.97
C GLY A 108 12.06 6.25 -13.04
N LYS A 109 13.17 5.55 -12.89
CA LYS A 109 14.22 5.43 -13.88
C LYS A 109 14.36 3.97 -14.29
N VAL A 110 14.31 3.69 -15.55
CA VAL A 110 14.39 2.35 -16.11
C VAL A 110 15.67 2.13 -16.90
N ASN A 111 16.06 0.86 -17.04
CA ASN A 111 17.11 0.46 -17.98
C ASN A 111 16.55 0.27 -19.40
N ASP A 112 17.42 -0.06 -20.35
CA ASP A 112 17.07 -0.33 -21.75
C ASP A 112 16.06 -1.47 -21.94
N LYS A 113 15.86 -2.30 -20.92
CA LYS A 113 14.87 -3.39 -20.88
C LYS A 113 13.54 -2.97 -20.27
N GLY A 114 13.42 -1.72 -19.83
CA GLY A 114 12.23 -1.22 -19.14
C GLY A 114 12.09 -1.70 -17.67
N GLU A 115 13.17 -2.25 -17.07
CA GLU A 115 13.17 -2.61 -15.66
C GLU A 115 13.43 -1.37 -14.82
N ILE A 116 12.63 -1.16 -13.77
CA ILE A 116 12.82 -0.03 -12.86
C ILE A 116 14.09 -0.26 -12.04
N LEU A 117 15.00 0.72 -12.09
CA LEU A 117 16.26 0.71 -11.36
C LEU A 117 16.17 1.48 -10.05
N GLU A 118 15.54 2.65 -10.11
CA GLU A 118 15.41 3.55 -8.97
C GLU A 118 14.19 4.46 -9.13
N TYR A 119 13.77 5.03 -8.02
CA TYR A 119 12.80 6.13 -7.98
C TYR A 119 13.45 7.37 -7.37
N GLN A 120 13.10 8.53 -7.92
CA GLN A 120 13.36 9.82 -7.30
C GLN A 120 12.08 10.34 -6.66
N ILE A 121 12.18 10.77 -5.42
CA ILE A 121 11.10 11.38 -4.66
C ILE A 121 11.61 12.74 -4.17
N LYS A 122 11.03 13.82 -4.71
CA LYS A 122 11.41 15.19 -4.31
C LYS A 122 10.17 16.02 -4.11
N PHE A 123 10.16 16.81 -3.05
CA PHE A 123 9.15 17.83 -2.86
C PHE A 123 9.60 18.92 -1.88
N ASP A 124 8.98 20.09 -2.01
CA ASP A 124 9.07 21.21 -1.10
C ASP A 124 7.66 21.70 -0.79
N LEU A 125 7.08 21.16 0.29
CA LEU A 125 5.70 21.37 0.66
C LEU A 125 5.58 21.60 2.17
N ASN A 126 4.80 22.60 2.57
CA ASN A 126 4.51 22.88 3.98
C ASN A 126 5.76 22.92 4.89
N ASN A 127 6.84 23.59 4.43
CA ASN A 127 8.14 23.68 5.14
C ASN A 127 8.83 22.30 5.37
N VAL A 128 8.43 21.26 4.64
CA VAL A 128 9.12 19.99 4.56
C VAL A 128 9.72 19.83 3.17
N GLN A 129 11.04 19.66 3.12
CA GLN A 129 11.77 19.41 1.89
C GLN A 129 12.31 17.98 1.90
N VAL A 130 12.09 17.26 0.82
CA VAL A 130 12.53 15.87 0.64
C VAL A 130 13.29 15.75 -0.66
N ASP A 131 14.45 15.09 -0.59
CA ASP A 131 15.24 14.68 -1.76
C ASP A 131 15.77 13.27 -1.52
N LEU A 132 15.07 12.27 -2.07
CA LEU A 132 15.38 10.86 -1.87
C LEU A 132 15.59 10.14 -3.20
N THR A 133 16.52 9.20 -3.17
CA THR A 133 16.69 8.18 -4.21
C THR A 133 16.42 6.81 -3.59
N ALA A 134 15.50 6.05 -4.18
CA ALA A 134 15.11 4.71 -3.79
C ALA A 134 15.60 3.71 -4.84
N THR A 135 16.69 2.99 -4.56
CA THR A 135 17.26 1.98 -5.47
C THR A 135 16.51 0.66 -5.30
N CYS A 136 15.91 0.14 -6.37
CA CYS A 136 15.09 -1.07 -6.32
C CYS A 136 15.94 -2.32 -6.08
N VAL A 137 15.59 -3.10 -5.07
CA VAL A 137 16.21 -4.37 -4.69
C VAL A 137 15.34 -5.55 -5.11
N ALA A 138 14.07 -5.55 -4.69
CA ALA A 138 13.09 -6.52 -5.12
C ALA A 138 12.33 -5.96 -6.31
N LYS A 139 12.25 -6.76 -7.37
CA LYS A 139 11.55 -6.36 -8.60
C LYS A 139 10.12 -6.88 -8.59
N THR A 140 9.21 -6.12 -9.15
CA THR A 140 7.88 -6.62 -9.45
C THR A 140 7.99 -7.81 -10.40
N GLY A 141 7.52 -8.96 -9.97
CA GLY A 141 7.56 -10.16 -10.80
C GLY A 141 6.21 -10.82 -10.97
N ILE A 142 5.26 -10.53 -10.10
CA ILE A 142 3.94 -11.16 -10.09
C ILE A 142 2.88 -10.14 -9.74
N GLN A 143 1.78 -10.21 -10.47
CA GLN A 143 0.55 -9.51 -10.18
C GLN A 143 -0.59 -10.54 -10.18
N PHE A 144 -1.46 -10.46 -9.20
CA PHE A 144 -2.68 -11.25 -9.19
C PHE A 144 -3.75 -10.52 -9.99
N VAL A 145 -4.06 -11.03 -11.16
CA VAL A 145 -5.03 -10.43 -12.07
C VAL A 145 -6.16 -11.39 -12.40
N GLU A 146 -7.36 -10.86 -12.55
CA GLU A 146 -8.55 -11.63 -12.90
C GLU A 146 -8.86 -11.62 -14.39
N ASN A 147 -8.26 -10.71 -15.15
CA ASN A 147 -8.51 -10.56 -16.57
C ASN A 147 -7.25 -10.12 -17.33
N ASP A 148 -7.37 -10.14 -18.67
CA ASP A 148 -6.28 -9.78 -19.58
C ASP A 148 -5.91 -8.29 -19.54
N ASN A 149 -6.75 -7.45 -18.94
CA ASN A 149 -6.51 -6.01 -18.78
C ASN A 149 -5.67 -5.67 -17.55
N GLY A 150 -5.21 -6.67 -16.79
CA GLY A 150 -4.30 -6.46 -15.66
C GLY A 150 -4.97 -5.96 -14.38
N TYR A 151 -6.30 -6.02 -14.26
CA TYR A 151 -6.99 -5.65 -13.02
C TYR A 151 -7.00 -6.80 -12.02
N SER A 152 -6.68 -6.49 -10.78
CA SER A 152 -6.68 -7.45 -9.67
C SER A 152 -8.10 -7.86 -9.25
N TYR A 153 -9.05 -6.97 -9.46
CA TYR A 153 -10.46 -7.18 -9.20
C TYR A 153 -11.29 -6.58 -10.31
N TYR A 154 -12.11 -7.40 -10.98
CA TYR A 154 -12.96 -6.98 -12.09
C TYR A 154 -14.34 -7.63 -12.02
N HIS A 155 -15.38 -6.83 -12.23
CA HIS A 155 -16.75 -7.30 -12.34
C HIS A 155 -17.34 -6.88 -13.70
N PRO A 156 -17.34 -7.76 -14.72
CA PRO A 156 -17.64 -7.39 -16.10
C PRO A 156 -19.03 -6.76 -16.28
N GLN A 157 -20.03 -7.26 -15.58
CA GLN A 157 -21.41 -6.73 -15.69
C GLN A 157 -21.59 -5.36 -15.01
N LYS A 158 -20.75 -5.01 -14.07
CA LYS A 158 -20.80 -3.75 -13.33
C LYS A 158 -19.68 -2.79 -13.69
N GLN A 159 -18.78 -3.22 -14.55
CA GLN A 159 -17.62 -2.45 -15.02
C GLN A 159 -16.77 -1.86 -13.86
N VAL A 160 -16.74 -2.54 -12.74
CA VAL A 160 -15.90 -2.18 -11.61
C VAL A 160 -14.55 -2.86 -11.77
N ALA A 161 -13.48 -2.09 -11.71
CA ALA A 161 -12.14 -2.60 -11.81
C ALA A 161 -11.22 -1.92 -10.80
N MET A 162 -10.41 -2.71 -10.13
CA MET A 162 -9.35 -2.26 -9.26
C MET A 162 -8.05 -2.92 -9.68
N GLY A 163 -7.01 -2.14 -9.85
CA GLY A 163 -5.66 -2.62 -10.07
C GLY A 163 -4.77 -2.25 -8.90
N TRP A 164 -3.92 -3.19 -8.48
CA TRP A 164 -2.91 -2.99 -7.47
C TRP A 164 -1.61 -3.67 -7.91
N TRP A 165 -0.53 -2.90 -7.97
CA TRP A 165 0.76 -3.33 -8.49
C TRP A 165 1.88 -2.93 -7.53
N PRO A 166 2.49 -3.88 -6.80
CA PRO A 166 3.73 -3.65 -6.08
C PRO A 166 4.86 -3.38 -7.08
N MET A 167 5.16 -2.10 -7.34
CA MET A 167 6.12 -1.69 -8.38
C MET A 167 7.56 -1.86 -7.93
N ALA A 168 7.85 -1.48 -6.69
CA ALA A 168 9.13 -1.67 -6.03
C ALA A 168 8.89 -2.18 -4.60
N PRO A 169 8.68 -3.50 -4.43
CA PRO A 169 8.36 -4.10 -3.13
C PRO A 169 9.43 -3.86 -2.08
N ARG A 170 10.68 -3.69 -2.51
CA ARG A 170 11.79 -3.24 -1.68
C ARG A 170 12.72 -2.36 -2.47
N SER A 171 12.97 -1.19 -1.93
CA SER A 171 14.03 -0.30 -2.35
C SER A 171 14.91 0.07 -1.15
N GLU A 172 16.17 0.34 -1.39
CA GLU A 172 17.07 0.96 -0.42
C GLU A 172 17.14 2.45 -0.68
N VAL A 173 16.67 3.22 0.29
CA VAL A 173 16.56 4.67 0.20
C VAL A 173 17.79 5.35 0.78
N LYS A 174 18.20 6.43 0.13
CA LYS A 174 19.17 7.40 0.64
C LYS A 174 18.76 8.80 0.23
N GLY A 175 19.05 9.76 1.10
CA GLY A 175 18.82 11.18 0.79
C GLY A 175 18.65 12.02 2.03
N THR A 176 17.93 13.14 1.87
CA THR A 176 17.75 14.13 2.93
C THR A 176 16.27 14.48 3.13
N ILE A 177 15.92 14.77 4.38
CA ILE A 177 14.65 15.37 4.76
C ILE A 177 14.94 16.60 5.61
N SER A 178 14.38 17.75 5.23
CA SER A 178 14.47 19.00 5.98
C SER A 178 13.10 19.38 6.50
N PHE A 179 13.01 19.71 7.79
CA PHE A 179 11.80 20.16 8.46
C PHE A 179 12.15 20.95 9.72
N ASN A 180 11.33 21.93 10.08
CA ASN A 180 11.53 22.74 11.29
C ASN A 180 12.95 23.33 11.41
N GLY A 181 13.56 23.73 10.27
CA GLY A 181 14.93 24.29 10.23
C GLY A 181 16.05 23.27 10.43
N LYS A 182 15.74 21.98 10.50
CA LYS A 182 16.68 20.87 10.64
C LYS A 182 16.73 20.05 9.35
N THR A 183 17.92 19.65 8.93
CA THR A 183 18.12 18.68 7.84
C THR A 183 18.72 17.41 8.41
N ILE A 184 18.15 16.26 8.04
CA ILE A 184 18.63 14.93 8.40
C ILE A 184 18.98 14.15 7.14
N ASN A 185 20.03 13.33 7.23
CA ASN A 185 20.27 12.25 6.27
C ASN A 185 19.45 11.05 6.68
N VAL A 186 18.78 10.44 5.72
CA VAL A 186 17.97 9.24 5.93
C VAL A 186 18.47 8.09 5.06
N GLN A 187 18.39 6.89 5.61
CA GLN A 187 18.58 5.64 4.87
C GLN A 187 17.69 4.56 5.47
N GLY A 188 17.29 3.60 4.64
CA GLY A 188 16.48 2.47 5.07
C GLY A 188 15.68 1.88 3.93
N PRO A 189 14.93 0.80 4.21
CA PRO A 189 14.07 0.18 3.24
C PRO A 189 12.80 1.00 2.99
N ALA A 190 12.30 0.92 1.75
CA ALA A 190 11.02 1.48 1.36
C ALA A 190 10.27 0.58 0.39
N TYR A 191 8.98 0.80 0.32
CA TYR A 191 8.02 0.15 -0.54
C TYR A 191 7.40 1.15 -1.52
N LEU A 192 7.03 0.69 -2.72
CA LEU A 192 6.27 1.48 -3.66
C LEU A 192 5.29 0.59 -4.42
N ASP A 193 4.03 1.06 -4.49
CA ASP A 193 3.01 0.47 -5.34
C ASP A 193 2.23 1.53 -6.13
N LYS A 194 1.43 1.03 -7.06
CA LYS A 194 0.45 1.81 -7.79
C LYS A 194 -0.92 1.20 -7.64
N GLN A 195 -1.91 2.06 -7.47
CA GLN A 195 -3.31 1.63 -7.43
C GLN A 195 -4.14 2.44 -8.41
N VAL A 196 -5.12 1.76 -9.01
CA VAL A 196 -6.15 2.36 -9.84
C VAL A 196 -7.50 1.80 -9.50
N SER A 197 -8.53 2.64 -9.62
CA SER A 197 -9.92 2.23 -9.56
C SER A 197 -10.71 3.05 -10.56
N ASN A 198 -11.55 2.41 -11.35
CA ASN A 198 -12.29 3.09 -12.40
C ASN A 198 -13.74 3.42 -12.05
N LYS A 199 -14.12 3.27 -10.76
CA LYS A 199 -15.43 3.69 -10.24
C LYS A 199 -15.41 3.90 -8.73
N ASP A 200 -16.25 4.80 -8.24
CA ASP A 200 -16.40 5.17 -6.83
C ASP A 200 -16.68 4.02 -5.86
N GLU A 201 -17.12 2.89 -6.39
CA GLU A 201 -17.61 1.78 -5.57
C GLU A 201 -16.53 0.79 -5.14
N THR A 202 -15.28 0.95 -5.59
CA THR A 202 -14.26 -0.09 -5.41
C THR A 202 -13.25 0.16 -4.31
N PHE A 203 -12.96 1.41 -3.96
CA PHE A 203 -11.86 1.68 -3.04
C PHE A 203 -12.26 2.61 -1.91
N GLY A 204 -12.16 2.12 -0.67
CA GLY A 204 -12.45 2.92 0.53
C GLY A 204 -13.87 3.47 0.61
N GLY A 205 -14.71 3.13 -0.38
CA GLY A 205 -16.08 3.55 -0.53
C GLY A 205 -17.07 2.40 -0.28
N THR A 206 -18.07 2.29 -1.13
CA THR A 206 -19.19 1.34 -0.97
C THR A 206 -18.89 -0.07 -1.47
N GLY A 207 -17.72 -0.30 -2.08
CA GLY A 207 -17.36 -1.59 -2.71
C GLY A 207 -16.60 -2.56 -1.83
N GLN A 208 -15.80 -2.08 -0.89
CA GLN A 208 -15.08 -2.91 0.08
C GLN A 208 -15.79 -2.94 1.43
N ALA A 209 -15.98 -4.14 1.98
CA ALA A 209 -16.49 -4.32 3.32
C ALA A 209 -15.41 -4.09 4.37
N TRP A 210 -14.25 -4.68 4.13
CA TRP A 210 -13.05 -4.51 4.97
C TRP A 210 -11.79 -4.84 4.19
N TRP A 211 -10.63 -4.41 4.70
CA TRP A 211 -9.32 -4.81 4.21
C TRP A 211 -8.28 -4.74 5.32
N THR A 212 -7.28 -5.58 5.23
CA THR A 212 -5.95 -5.35 5.76
C THR A 212 -5.00 -5.24 4.59
N TRP A 213 -4.09 -4.32 4.64
CA TRP A 213 -3.03 -4.16 3.66
C TRP A 213 -1.74 -3.86 4.40
N GLY A 214 -0.63 -4.31 3.86
CA GLY A 214 0.65 -3.97 4.43
C GLY A 214 1.82 -4.55 3.67
N HIS A 215 2.98 -4.18 4.16
CA HIS A 215 4.25 -4.74 3.73
C HIS A 215 5.24 -4.75 4.90
N PHE A 216 6.26 -5.58 4.79
CA PHE A 216 7.29 -5.68 5.82
C PHE A 216 8.69 -5.93 5.25
N PHE A 217 9.68 -5.61 6.09
CA PHE A 217 11.10 -5.83 5.86
C PHE A 217 11.68 -6.59 7.05
N CYS A 218 12.03 -7.87 6.83
CA CYS A 218 12.60 -8.77 7.83
C CYS A 218 13.91 -9.34 7.30
N GLY A 219 15.05 -8.70 7.61
CA GLY A 219 16.34 -9.10 7.09
C GLY A 219 16.34 -9.17 5.55
N PRO A 220 16.61 -10.36 4.94
CA PRO A 220 16.59 -10.51 3.50
C PRO A 220 15.18 -10.63 2.93
N TYR A 221 14.14 -10.78 3.77
CA TYR A 221 12.78 -10.97 3.35
C TYR A 221 12.03 -9.65 3.24
N THR A 222 11.18 -9.59 2.23
CA THR A 222 10.19 -8.53 2.02
C THR A 222 8.89 -9.20 1.64
N ALA A 223 7.78 -8.74 2.19
CA ALA A 223 6.48 -9.13 1.69
C ALA A 223 5.57 -7.94 1.49
N THR A 224 4.60 -8.11 0.61
CA THR A 224 3.41 -7.27 0.53
C THR A 224 2.19 -8.14 0.41
N PHE A 225 1.09 -7.67 0.98
CA PHE A 225 -0.15 -8.41 1.02
C PHE A 225 -1.35 -7.46 1.08
N THR A 226 -2.49 -7.98 0.70
CA THR A 226 -3.79 -7.48 1.13
C THR A 226 -4.68 -8.65 1.46
N ASP A 227 -5.56 -8.47 2.43
CA ASP A 227 -6.62 -9.41 2.75
C ASP A 227 -7.90 -8.60 2.84
N SER A 228 -8.79 -8.77 1.87
CA SER A 228 -9.93 -7.89 1.69
C SER A 228 -11.19 -8.63 1.24
N ALA A 229 -12.33 -8.11 1.63
CA ALA A 229 -13.61 -8.59 1.15
C ALA A 229 -14.45 -7.44 0.57
N ALA A 230 -15.11 -7.74 -0.54
CA ALA A 230 -16.11 -6.84 -1.12
C ALA A 230 -17.39 -6.83 -0.29
N THR A 231 -18.23 -5.81 -0.46
CA THR A 231 -19.53 -5.71 0.22
C THR A 231 -20.53 -6.78 -0.25
N ALA A 232 -21.65 -6.92 0.46
CA ALA A 232 -22.78 -7.81 0.11
C ALA A 232 -23.23 -7.66 -1.36
N LYS A 233 -23.20 -6.44 -1.90
CA LYS A 233 -23.49 -6.15 -3.32
C LYS A 233 -22.65 -6.98 -4.28
N TYR A 234 -21.42 -7.34 -3.89
CA TYR A 234 -20.47 -8.16 -4.63
C TYR A 234 -20.30 -9.56 -4.02
N LYS A 235 -21.25 -9.99 -3.17
CA LYS A 235 -21.29 -11.32 -2.55
C LYS A 235 -20.09 -11.61 -1.66
N TYR A 236 -19.58 -10.59 -0.98
CA TYR A 236 -18.42 -10.70 -0.09
C TYR A 236 -17.22 -11.40 -0.75
N ARG A 237 -17.02 -11.14 -2.04
CA ARG A 237 -15.89 -11.72 -2.75
C ARG A 237 -14.59 -11.38 -2.06
N HIS A 238 -13.80 -12.41 -1.77
CA HIS A 238 -12.54 -12.32 -1.07
C HIS A 238 -11.36 -12.22 -2.05
N PHE A 239 -10.41 -11.36 -1.75
CA PHE A 239 -9.17 -11.18 -2.48
C PHE A 239 -8.04 -11.05 -1.47
N SER A 240 -7.12 -12.04 -1.44
CA SER A 240 -6.13 -12.18 -0.37
C SER A 240 -4.75 -12.57 -0.92
N PRO A 241 -4.13 -11.74 -1.78
CA PRO A 241 -2.76 -11.98 -2.25
C PRO A 241 -1.75 -11.76 -1.13
N PHE A 242 -0.72 -12.63 -1.12
CA PHE A 242 0.48 -12.50 -0.33
C PHE A 242 1.68 -12.86 -1.19
N ILE A 243 2.67 -11.96 -1.26
CA ILE A 243 3.88 -12.17 -2.04
C ILE A 243 5.08 -11.95 -1.13
N LEU A 244 5.98 -12.93 -1.07
CA LEU A 244 7.21 -12.89 -0.29
C LEU A 244 8.43 -12.99 -1.21
N TRP A 245 9.34 -12.08 -1.02
CA TRP A 245 10.68 -12.09 -1.65
C TRP A 245 11.75 -12.43 -0.64
N LYS A 246 12.82 -13.07 -1.10
CA LYS A 246 14.12 -13.17 -0.41
C LYS A 246 15.16 -12.51 -1.31
N GLY A 247 15.63 -11.32 -0.92
CA GLY A 247 16.39 -10.46 -1.83
C GLY A 247 15.54 -10.07 -3.05
N SER A 248 16.02 -10.38 -4.25
CA SER A 248 15.31 -10.13 -5.52
C SER A 248 14.39 -11.26 -5.98
N GLU A 249 14.41 -12.42 -5.30
CA GLU A 249 13.69 -13.62 -5.74
C GLU A 249 12.36 -13.79 -5.01
N ILE A 250 11.31 -14.09 -5.76
CA ILE A 250 10.00 -14.45 -5.21
C ILE A 250 10.08 -15.88 -4.68
N VAL A 251 9.84 -16.06 -3.39
CA VAL A 251 9.85 -17.38 -2.72
C VAL A 251 8.46 -17.89 -2.42
N LEU A 252 7.47 -17.00 -2.35
CA LEU A 252 6.06 -17.35 -2.22
C LEU A 252 5.21 -16.31 -2.95
N ALA A 253 4.19 -16.74 -3.68
CA ALA A 253 3.15 -15.89 -4.21
C ALA A 253 1.83 -16.67 -4.26
N THR A 254 0.88 -16.26 -3.43
CA THR A 254 -0.34 -17.05 -3.19
C THR A 254 -1.57 -16.18 -2.99
N LEU A 255 -2.75 -16.77 -3.18
CA LEU A 255 -4.05 -16.27 -2.71
C LEU A 255 -4.57 -17.06 -1.49
N ASP A 256 -3.85 -18.10 -1.05
CA ASP A 256 -4.14 -18.82 0.19
C ASP A 256 -3.44 -18.10 1.35
N HIS A 257 -4.00 -16.97 1.71
CA HIS A 257 -3.55 -16.07 2.76
C HIS A 257 -4.75 -15.64 3.62
N THR A 258 -4.52 -15.55 4.91
CA THR A 258 -5.52 -15.11 5.88
C THR A 258 -4.86 -14.23 6.94
N THR A 259 -5.50 -13.12 7.28
CA THR A 259 -5.15 -12.27 8.42
C THR A 259 -6.17 -12.47 9.54
N ILE A 260 -5.70 -12.69 10.76
CA ILE A 260 -6.50 -12.88 11.96
C ILE A 260 -6.20 -11.75 12.93
N VAL A 261 -7.23 -11.08 13.44
CA VAL A 261 -7.09 -10.14 14.55
C VAL A 261 -7.17 -10.91 15.84
N GLU A 262 -6.06 -10.96 16.56
CA GLU A 262 -5.97 -11.68 17.85
C GLU A 262 -6.33 -10.79 19.03
N GLN A 263 -6.04 -9.49 18.92
CA GLN A 263 -6.31 -8.54 20.00
C GLN A 263 -6.70 -7.16 19.47
N TYR A 264 -7.62 -6.52 20.17
CA TYR A 264 -7.97 -5.12 20.00
C TYR A 264 -7.42 -4.27 21.14
N SER A 265 -7.03 -3.05 20.84
CA SER A 265 -6.69 -2.00 21.81
C SER A 265 -7.56 -0.77 21.58
N ILE A 266 -7.56 0.14 22.55
CA ILE A 266 -8.29 1.41 22.44
C ILE A 266 -7.30 2.48 22.04
N ASP A 267 -7.59 3.17 20.92
CA ASP A 267 -6.85 4.35 20.52
C ASP A 267 -7.13 5.50 21.50
N LYS A 268 -6.06 6.11 22.01
CA LYS A 268 -6.16 7.12 23.07
C LYS A 268 -6.75 8.45 22.59
N VAL A 269 -6.67 8.72 21.29
CA VAL A 269 -7.19 9.98 20.71
C VAL A 269 -8.67 9.87 20.43
N THR A 270 -9.08 8.79 19.76
CA THR A 270 -10.48 8.60 19.33
C THR A 270 -11.32 7.85 20.35
N ASN A 271 -10.69 7.20 21.35
CA ASN A 271 -11.33 6.30 22.32
C ASN A 271 -12.12 5.15 21.65
N LYS A 272 -11.60 4.62 20.55
CA LYS A 272 -12.21 3.54 19.76
C LYS A 272 -11.29 2.35 19.62
N PHE A 273 -11.89 1.16 19.46
CA PHE A 273 -11.16 -0.07 19.26
C PHE A 273 -10.49 -0.14 17.88
N TYR A 274 -9.25 -0.64 17.86
CA TYR A 274 -8.51 -0.96 16.65
C TYR A 274 -7.73 -2.28 16.82
N PRO A 275 -7.46 -3.03 15.73
CA PRO A 275 -6.62 -4.21 15.77
C PRO A 275 -5.20 -3.86 16.23
N SER A 276 -4.72 -4.48 17.30
CA SER A 276 -3.40 -4.21 17.88
C SER A 276 -2.44 -5.39 17.85
N VAL A 277 -2.96 -6.62 17.81
CA VAL A 277 -2.19 -7.83 17.57
C VAL A 277 -2.87 -8.59 16.43
N LEU A 278 -2.11 -8.90 15.40
CA LEU A 278 -2.57 -9.66 14.25
C LEU A 278 -1.61 -10.81 13.99
N SER A 279 -2.15 -11.90 13.45
CA SER A 279 -1.35 -12.96 12.86
C SER A 279 -1.76 -13.20 11.40
N GLN A 280 -0.82 -13.73 10.63
CA GLN A 280 -1.09 -14.09 9.25
C GLN A 280 -0.55 -15.47 8.96
N LYS A 281 -1.23 -16.13 8.05
CA LYS A 281 -0.80 -17.39 7.46
C LYS A 281 -0.93 -17.30 5.95
N ALA A 282 0.14 -17.66 5.25
CA ALA A 282 0.14 -17.78 3.80
C ALA A 282 0.86 -19.05 3.37
N LYS A 283 0.38 -19.72 2.32
CA LYS A 283 1.02 -20.96 1.83
C LYS A 283 0.84 -21.13 0.33
N ASP A 284 1.84 -21.77 -0.27
CA ASP A 284 1.78 -22.27 -1.65
C ASP A 284 2.68 -23.51 -1.78
N GLY A 285 2.05 -24.68 -1.90
CA GLY A 285 2.73 -25.94 -2.11
C GLY A 285 3.81 -26.24 -1.04
N SER A 286 5.04 -25.84 -1.32
CA SER A 286 6.21 -26.19 -0.49
C SER A 286 6.64 -25.11 0.50
N VAL A 287 6.03 -23.94 0.47
CA VAL A 287 6.35 -22.82 1.37
C VAL A 287 5.13 -22.46 2.20
N GLU A 288 5.35 -22.29 3.49
CA GLU A 288 4.35 -21.84 4.45
C GLU A 288 4.97 -20.71 5.27
N VAL A 289 4.21 -19.66 5.49
CA VAL A 289 4.62 -18.45 6.19
C VAL A 289 3.65 -18.16 7.31
N TYR A 290 4.19 -17.85 8.47
CA TYR A 290 3.45 -17.30 9.60
C TYR A 290 4.06 -15.97 9.99
N THR A 291 3.20 -15.03 10.34
CA THR A 291 3.65 -13.75 10.92
C THR A 291 2.87 -13.45 12.19
N GLN A 292 3.54 -12.81 13.14
CA GLN A 292 2.90 -12.19 14.28
C GLN A 292 3.27 -10.71 14.32
N ILE A 293 2.28 -9.87 14.43
CA ILE A 293 2.37 -8.41 14.33
C ILE A 293 1.98 -7.83 15.69
N THR A 294 2.87 -7.05 16.27
CA THR A 294 2.74 -6.51 17.63
C THR A 294 3.31 -5.10 17.73
N ASN A 295 3.10 -4.46 18.88
CA ASN A 295 3.72 -3.16 19.21
C ASN A 295 3.47 -2.07 18.17
N GLY A 296 2.29 -2.05 17.55
CA GLY A 296 1.93 -1.07 16.55
C GLY A 296 1.84 0.35 17.14
N VAL A 297 2.59 1.27 16.52
CA VAL A 297 2.43 2.71 16.76
C VAL A 297 1.46 3.25 15.71
N VAL A 298 0.33 3.78 16.16
CA VAL A 298 -0.69 4.36 15.28
C VAL A 298 -0.15 5.64 14.65
N THR A 299 -0.13 5.70 13.33
CA THR A 299 0.32 6.86 12.55
C THR A 299 -0.84 7.60 11.89
N GLU A 300 -1.96 6.93 11.65
CA GLU A 300 -3.19 7.55 11.16
C GLU A 300 -4.40 6.78 11.68
N VAL A 301 -5.46 7.51 12.04
CA VAL A 301 -6.73 6.95 12.44
C VAL A 301 -7.89 7.77 11.86
N LYS A 302 -8.91 7.07 11.36
CA LYS A 302 -10.19 7.71 10.93
C LYS A 302 -11.33 7.11 11.72
N GLU A 303 -12.14 8.00 12.28
CA GLU A 303 -13.26 7.63 13.13
C GLU A 303 -14.51 7.23 12.35
N THR A 304 -15.38 6.51 13.05
CA THR A 304 -16.78 6.29 12.69
C THR A 304 -17.68 6.65 13.87
N SER A 305 -18.99 6.63 13.67
CA SER A 305 -19.96 6.67 14.77
C SER A 305 -20.02 5.36 15.58
N LEU A 306 -19.31 4.32 15.18
CA LEU A 306 -19.24 3.02 15.84
C LEU A 306 -18.15 3.00 16.92
N GLU A 307 -18.09 1.93 17.70
CA GLU A 307 -17.07 1.69 18.74
C GLU A 307 -15.67 1.41 18.16
N TYR A 308 -15.58 1.12 16.86
CA TYR A 308 -14.35 0.77 16.15
C TYR A 308 -13.91 1.91 15.24
N VAL A 309 -12.61 2.00 14.98
CA VAL A 309 -12.07 2.92 13.99
C VAL A 309 -12.50 2.48 12.58
N LYS A 310 -12.76 3.45 11.70
CA LYS A 310 -13.01 3.18 10.29
C LYS A 310 -11.73 2.73 9.57
N TYR A 311 -10.61 3.29 9.99
CA TYR A 311 -9.31 3.05 9.40
C TYR A 311 -8.23 3.31 10.44
N VAL A 312 -7.21 2.49 10.43
CA VAL A 312 -5.98 2.69 11.21
C VAL A 312 -4.78 2.25 10.41
N ARG A 313 -3.71 3.05 10.48
CA ARG A 313 -2.37 2.67 10.00
C ARG A 313 -1.43 2.62 11.18
N GLN A 314 -0.56 1.63 11.15
CA GLN A 314 0.42 1.40 12.20
C GLN A 314 1.79 1.08 11.59
N VAL A 315 2.85 1.57 12.24
CA VAL A 315 4.19 1.03 12.12
C VAL A 315 4.37 0.04 13.26
N ALA A 316 4.61 -1.22 12.96
CA ALA A 316 4.59 -2.31 13.95
C ALA A 316 5.84 -3.17 13.89
N ASP A 317 6.06 -3.93 14.97
CA ASP A 317 7.01 -5.03 14.97
C ASP A 317 6.37 -6.27 14.33
N ILE A 318 7.19 -7.05 13.64
CA ILE A 318 6.77 -8.30 13.04
C ILE A 318 7.78 -9.40 13.35
N ASN A 319 7.28 -10.58 13.74
CA ASN A 319 8.00 -11.83 13.74
C ASN A 319 7.57 -12.65 12.52
N LEU A 320 8.53 -13.03 11.68
CA LEU A 320 8.33 -13.79 10.45
C LEU A 320 8.90 -15.18 10.63
N GLU A 321 8.08 -16.21 10.37
CA GLU A 321 8.47 -17.61 10.30
C GLU A 321 8.23 -18.14 8.89
N VAL A 322 9.27 -18.75 8.29
CA VAL A 322 9.20 -19.32 6.94
C VAL A 322 9.56 -20.79 6.98
N PHE A 323 8.61 -21.64 6.64
CA PHE A 323 8.75 -23.10 6.57
C PHE A 323 8.89 -23.56 5.12
N ARG A 324 9.76 -24.52 4.87
CA ARG A 324 9.89 -25.22 3.59
C ARG A 324 9.81 -26.74 3.78
N PHE A 325 9.27 -27.45 2.82
CA PHE A 325 9.31 -28.90 2.83
C PHE A 325 10.76 -29.40 2.89
N GLY A 326 11.05 -30.25 3.87
CA GLY A 326 12.40 -30.71 4.16
C GLY A 326 13.01 -30.14 5.44
N GLY A 327 12.24 -29.33 6.18
CA GLY A 327 12.61 -28.90 7.54
C GLY A 327 13.42 -27.62 7.61
N PHE A 328 13.59 -26.90 6.49
CA PHE A 328 14.25 -25.60 6.58
C PHE A 328 13.29 -24.58 7.19
N TYR A 329 13.79 -23.84 8.15
CA TYR A 329 13.07 -22.88 8.93
C TYR A 329 13.90 -21.61 9.13
N ASP A 330 13.28 -20.48 8.78
CA ASP A 330 13.83 -19.15 9.08
C ASP A 330 12.87 -18.44 10.05
N GLU A 331 13.41 -17.85 11.12
CA GLU A 331 12.70 -16.96 12.03
C GLU A 331 13.43 -15.64 12.10
N ILE A 332 12.75 -14.56 11.77
CA ILE A 332 13.36 -13.24 11.66
C ILE A 332 12.40 -12.17 12.13
N GLN A 333 12.91 -11.22 12.90
CA GLN A 333 12.17 -10.03 13.30
C GLN A 333 12.43 -8.87 12.34
N GLY A 334 11.45 -7.97 12.24
CA GLY A 334 11.53 -6.80 11.39
C GLY A 334 10.52 -5.73 11.73
N LYS A 335 10.35 -4.82 10.79
CA LYS A 335 9.35 -3.75 10.84
C LYS A 335 8.37 -3.88 9.70
N MET A 336 7.15 -3.43 9.94
CA MET A 336 6.11 -3.41 8.94
C MET A 336 5.27 -2.16 9.04
N ILE A 337 4.59 -1.87 7.94
CA ILE A 337 3.48 -0.94 7.87
C ILE A 337 2.24 -1.76 7.58
N ILE A 338 1.21 -1.56 8.40
CA ILE A 338 -0.06 -2.25 8.24
C ILE A 338 -1.21 -1.28 8.34
N GLU A 339 -2.17 -1.48 7.47
CA GLU A 339 -3.45 -0.79 7.45
C GLU A 339 -4.58 -1.77 7.70
N TYR A 340 -5.53 -1.32 8.49
CA TYR A 340 -6.83 -1.95 8.64
C TYR A 340 -7.92 -0.94 8.32
N GLY A 341 -8.82 -1.32 7.45
CA GLY A 341 -9.97 -0.50 7.09
C GLY A 341 -11.26 -1.31 7.14
N ALA A 342 -12.29 -0.71 7.74
CA ALA A 342 -13.65 -1.22 7.69
C ALA A 342 -14.52 -0.28 6.84
N GLY A 343 -15.22 -0.83 5.87
CA GLY A 343 -16.20 -0.07 5.07
C GLY A 343 -17.34 0.45 5.95
N MET A 344 -18.04 1.51 5.48
CA MET A 344 -19.07 2.23 6.26
C MET A 344 -20.22 1.38 6.80
N HIS A 345 -20.33 0.13 6.39
CA HIS A 345 -21.44 -0.77 6.75
C HIS A 345 -20.96 -2.10 7.33
N TYR A 346 -19.69 -2.20 7.71
CA TYR A 346 -19.12 -3.46 8.19
C TYR A 346 -18.81 -3.38 9.68
N MET A 347 -19.35 -4.32 10.42
CA MET A 347 -18.90 -4.65 11.77
C MET A 347 -17.72 -5.61 11.65
N PRO A 348 -16.73 -5.56 12.54
CA PRO A 348 -15.74 -6.62 12.64
C PRO A 348 -16.42 -7.99 12.61
N TRP A 349 -15.92 -8.88 11.78
CA TRP A 349 -16.55 -10.19 11.50
C TRP A 349 -16.67 -11.11 12.73
N ASP A 350 -15.89 -10.87 13.79
CA ASP A 350 -16.03 -11.52 15.10
C ASP A 350 -17.33 -11.13 15.84
N LYS A 351 -18.03 -10.07 15.40
CA LYS A 351 -19.36 -9.66 15.89
C LYS A 351 -20.50 -9.97 14.91
N ILE A 352 -20.23 -10.62 13.82
CA ILE A 352 -21.29 -11.17 12.96
C ILE A 352 -21.79 -12.42 13.68
N ASP A 353 -22.90 -12.26 14.43
CA ASP A 353 -23.69 -13.42 14.83
C ASP A 353 -24.08 -14.20 13.57
N CYS A 354 -23.37 -15.30 13.33
CA CYS A 354 -23.79 -16.30 12.37
C CYS A 354 -25.04 -16.98 12.94
N LYS A 355 -26.19 -16.28 12.85
CA LYS A 355 -27.50 -16.86 13.06
C LYS A 355 -28.04 -17.40 11.75
#